data_20a0d2ebddcad3d83fabb7d5f2e5a47c
#
_entry.id   20a0d2ebddcad3d83fabb7d5f2e5a47c
#
_cell.length_a   1.000
_cell.length_b   1.000
_cell.length_c   1.000
_cell.angle_alpha   90.00
_cell.angle_beta   90.00
_cell.angle_gamma   90.00
#
_symmetry.space_group_name_H-M   'P 1'
#
loop_
_entity.id
_entity.type
_entity.pdbx_description
1 polymer ?
#
loop_
_entity_poly.entity_id
_entity_poly.type
_entity_poly.pdbx_seq_one_letter_code
_entity_poly.pdbx_strand_id
1 'polypeptide(L)'
;MTHANAPLTPAGRLRLVQRCEHRPIAHVAAEAGVARQTVTKWLRRYETLGEAGLADRSSAPRSSPTQTTPDVVARIEDLRRTHKFTARQIHLELTREGHQIAPVTVARWLRRLGISRRRDIDPTGATNRSARRIVARYPGHMVHLDVKKVGRIPDGGGWRTHGRGSDQAKAVDRAKAKGARAGYVYLHSAVDGFSRLAYTEALPNETAATTIAFWSRARAFFAAHGITRLTRVVTDNGSNYRAKDFHRTVLASAARHQRIRPRTPKHNGKVERYNRTLAEELLYARAWTSETGRADAITVWNIHDNYHRAHTAIGNRPPASRLRASVTNVMTQNT
;
A
#
# COMPACT_ATOMS: atom_id res chain seq x y z
N MET A 1 28.83 18.94 -33.49
CA MET A 1 29.96 18.20 -32.89
C MET A 1 30.50 17.27 -33.94
N THR A 2 31.77 17.39 -34.28
CA THR A 2 32.46 16.50 -35.21
C THR A 2 32.64 15.16 -34.52
N HIS A 3 32.25 14.06 -35.20
CA HIS A 3 32.49 12.71 -34.69
C HIS A 3 34.00 12.46 -34.54
N ALA A 4 34.47 11.95 -33.41
CA ALA A 4 35.91 11.76 -33.14
C ALA A 4 36.64 10.91 -34.19
N ASN A 5 35.91 9.99 -34.85
CA ASN A 5 36.43 9.11 -35.91
C ASN A 5 36.02 9.55 -37.32
N ALA A 6 35.66 10.82 -37.55
CA ALA A 6 35.34 11.30 -38.88
C ALA A 6 36.63 11.35 -39.73
N PRO A 7 36.67 10.69 -40.88
CA PRO A 7 37.89 10.67 -41.74
C PRO A 7 38.28 12.06 -42.25
N LEU A 8 37.37 13.02 -42.25
CA LEU A 8 37.59 14.42 -42.59
C LEU A 8 36.92 15.35 -41.57
N THR A 9 37.71 16.09 -40.84
CA THR A 9 37.24 17.20 -39.97
C THR A 9 36.88 18.42 -40.86
N PRO A 10 36.10 19.42 -40.36
CA PRO A 10 35.83 20.66 -41.09
C PRO A 10 37.12 21.35 -41.62
N ALA A 11 38.18 21.39 -40.81
CA ALA A 11 39.48 21.92 -41.24
C ALA A 11 40.15 21.02 -42.32
N GLY A 12 39.96 19.73 -42.29
CA GLY A 12 40.43 18.81 -43.34
C GLY A 12 39.66 19.02 -44.64
N ARG A 13 38.36 19.27 -44.57
CA ARG A 13 37.49 19.60 -45.72
C ARG A 13 37.89 20.93 -46.36
N LEU A 14 38.20 21.93 -45.56
CA LEU A 14 38.67 23.22 -46.03
C LEU A 14 39.99 23.05 -46.82
N ARG A 15 40.94 22.31 -46.28
CA ARG A 15 42.21 22.03 -47.00
C ARG A 15 42.00 21.28 -48.31
N LEU A 16 41.04 20.36 -48.40
CA LEU A 16 40.73 19.71 -49.69
C LEU A 16 40.17 20.70 -50.71
N VAL A 17 39.27 21.57 -50.29
CA VAL A 17 38.69 22.60 -51.15
C VAL A 17 39.75 23.55 -51.67
N GLN A 18 40.61 24.11 -50.79
CA GLN A 18 41.71 25.00 -51.15
C GLN A 18 42.73 24.34 -52.12
N ARG A 19 43.01 23.05 -51.93
CA ARG A 19 43.89 22.31 -52.85
C ARG A 19 43.27 22.13 -54.24
N CYS A 20 41.98 22.07 -54.35
CA CYS A 20 41.24 21.98 -55.64
C CYS A 20 41.29 23.25 -56.44
N GLU A 21 41.64 24.41 -55.87
CA GLU A 21 41.84 25.70 -56.65
C GLU A 21 43.01 25.59 -57.61
N HIS A 22 44.00 24.74 -57.26
CA HIS A 22 45.25 24.68 -58.11
C HIS A 22 45.53 23.22 -58.59
N ARG A 23 44.69 22.26 -58.31
CA ARG A 23 44.87 20.84 -58.65
C ARG A 23 43.57 20.16 -59.09
N PRO A 24 43.61 19.24 -60.04
CA PRO A 24 42.43 18.43 -60.39
C PRO A 24 41.84 17.66 -59.25
N ILE A 25 40.51 17.61 -59.13
CA ILE A 25 39.75 16.93 -58.04
C ILE A 25 40.21 15.46 -57.88
N ALA A 26 40.52 14.75 -58.99
CA ALA A 26 40.94 13.39 -59.00
C ALA A 26 42.26 13.19 -58.21
N HIS A 27 43.22 14.08 -58.39
CA HIS A 27 44.51 14.03 -57.70
C HIS A 27 44.38 14.34 -56.21
N VAL A 28 43.61 15.38 -55.87
CA VAL A 28 43.32 15.73 -54.45
C VAL A 28 42.60 14.62 -53.75
N ALA A 29 41.67 13.94 -54.38
CA ALA A 29 40.95 12.79 -53.79
C ALA A 29 41.88 11.59 -53.53
N ALA A 30 42.73 11.27 -54.51
CA ALA A 30 43.69 10.19 -54.38
C ALA A 30 44.72 10.44 -53.24
N GLU A 31 45.28 11.64 -53.16
CA GLU A 31 46.23 12.04 -52.10
C GLU A 31 45.58 12.04 -50.73
N ALA A 32 44.29 12.36 -50.61
CA ALA A 32 43.59 12.37 -49.35
C ALA A 32 42.97 11.02 -48.98
N GLY A 33 43.09 10.02 -49.84
CA GLY A 33 42.54 8.67 -49.60
C GLY A 33 40.99 8.65 -49.53
N VAL A 34 40.32 9.58 -50.28
CA VAL A 34 38.85 9.68 -50.27
C VAL A 34 38.29 9.56 -51.71
N ALA A 35 37.02 9.16 -51.80
CA ALA A 35 36.36 9.07 -53.11
C ALA A 35 36.23 10.47 -53.76
N ARG A 36 36.42 10.53 -55.07
CA ARG A 36 36.26 11.77 -55.89
C ARG A 36 34.92 12.47 -55.61
N GLN A 37 33.83 11.72 -55.47
CA GLN A 37 32.51 12.26 -55.13
C GLN A 37 32.48 12.99 -53.76
N THR A 38 33.29 12.57 -52.81
CA THR A 38 33.42 13.21 -51.50
C THR A 38 34.01 14.60 -51.64
N VAL A 39 35.06 14.76 -52.42
CA VAL A 39 35.69 16.06 -52.68
C VAL A 39 34.71 16.99 -53.44
N THR A 40 34.07 16.50 -54.51
CA THR A 40 33.05 17.24 -55.27
C THR A 40 31.90 17.72 -54.39
N LYS A 41 31.45 16.88 -53.46
CA LYS A 41 30.42 17.25 -52.48
C LYS A 41 30.85 18.41 -51.60
N TRP A 42 32.08 18.41 -51.12
CA TRP A 42 32.57 19.47 -50.23
C TRP A 42 32.86 20.78 -51.01
N LEU A 43 33.33 20.70 -52.24
CA LEU A 43 33.44 21.86 -53.14
C LEU A 43 32.10 22.57 -53.35
N ARG A 44 31.08 21.83 -53.81
CA ARG A 44 29.73 22.40 -54.01
C ARG A 44 29.16 23.04 -52.77
N ARG A 45 29.40 22.45 -51.58
CA ARG A 45 28.95 23.01 -50.33
C ARG A 45 29.68 24.28 -49.93
N TYR A 46 30.97 24.35 -50.23
CA TYR A 46 31.79 25.52 -49.98
C TYR A 46 31.42 26.65 -50.93
N GLU A 47 31.22 26.38 -52.20
CA GLU A 47 30.76 27.34 -53.22
C GLU A 47 29.39 27.98 -52.83
N THR A 48 28.49 27.16 -52.24
CA THR A 48 27.14 27.63 -51.90
C THR A 48 27.07 28.35 -50.57
N LEU A 49 27.82 27.93 -49.57
CA LEU A 49 27.67 28.31 -48.16
C LEU A 49 28.96 28.77 -47.47
N GLY A 50 30.06 28.88 -48.24
CA GLY A 50 31.39 29.17 -47.65
C GLY A 50 31.83 28.12 -46.64
N GLU A 51 32.62 28.51 -45.65
CA GLU A 51 33.12 27.63 -44.61
C GLU A 51 32.01 26.95 -43.80
N ALA A 52 30.86 27.61 -43.61
CA ALA A 52 29.71 27.04 -42.93
C ALA A 52 29.19 25.77 -43.61
N GLY A 53 29.37 25.65 -44.95
CA GLY A 53 29.02 24.46 -45.70
C GLY A 53 29.85 23.21 -45.40
N LEU A 54 31.01 23.40 -44.78
CA LEU A 54 31.91 22.32 -44.41
C LEU A 54 31.57 21.67 -43.05
N ALA A 55 30.65 22.25 -42.30
CA ALA A 55 30.17 21.67 -41.05
C ALA A 55 29.31 20.41 -41.26
N ASP A 56 29.28 19.54 -40.28
CA ASP A 56 28.42 18.35 -40.33
C ASP A 56 26.96 18.76 -40.25
N ARG A 57 26.13 18.21 -41.13
CA ARG A 57 24.67 18.33 -41.05
C ARG A 57 24.10 17.20 -40.22
N SER A 58 22.98 17.42 -39.55
CA SER A 58 22.24 16.38 -38.88
C SER A 58 21.90 15.24 -39.86
N SER A 59 22.16 14.02 -39.49
CA SER A 59 21.76 12.81 -40.20
C SER A 59 20.35 12.34 -39.82
N ALA A 60 19.67 13.08 -38.94
CA ALA A 60 18.30 12.73 -38.52
C ALA A 60 17.36 12.82 -39.74
N PRO A 61 16.45 11.87 -39.91
CA PRO A 61 15.42 11.90 -40.93
C PRO A 61 14.58 13.18 -40.83
N ARG A 62 14.20 13.77 -41.92
CA ARG A 62 13.31 14.94 -41.95
C ARG A 62 11.88 14.62 -41.58
N SER A 63 11.44 13.37 -41.72
CA SER A 63 10.14 12.87 -41.35
C SER A 63 10.27 11.52 -40.68
N SER A 64 9.37 11.24 -39.75
CA SER A 64 9.26 9.95 -39.04
C SER A 64 7.82 9.48 -39.14
N PRO A 65 7.40 8.80 -40.23
CA PRO A 65 6.01 8.40 -40.46
C PRO A 65 5.44 7.49 -39.36
N THR A 66 6.30 6.75 -38.70
CA THR A 66 5.94 5.85 -37.61
C THR A 66 6.04 6.48 -36.22
N GLN A 67 6.21 7.80 -36.14
CA GLN A 67 6.28 8.49 -34.87
C GLN A 67 4.92 8.46 -34.17
N THR A 68 4.94 8.16 -32.86
CA THR A 68 3.73 8.26 -32.03
C THR A 68 3.16 9.68 -32.11
N THR A 69 1.86 9.81 -32.40
CA THR A 69 1.21 11.11 -32.54
C THR A 69 1.17 11.86 -31.21
N PRO A 70 1.15 13.19 -31.24
CA PRO A 70 1.12 14.01 -30.02
C PRO A 70 -0.06 13.69 -29.10
N ASP A 71 -1.22 13.38 -29.68
CA ASP A 71 -2.43 13.04 -28.88
C ASP A 71 -2.25 11.76 -28.06
N VAL A 72 -1.65 10.72 -28.67
CA VAL A 72 -1.33 9.48 -27.96
C VAL A 72 -0.28 9.72 -26.88
N VAL A 73 0.69 10.61 -27.12
CA VAL A 73 1.68 10.98 -26.09
C VAL A 73 1.02 11.71 -24.93
N ALA A 74 0.11 12.65 -25.20
CA ALA A 74 -0.65 13.35 -24.18
C ALA A 74 -1.53 12.38 -23.38
N ARG A 75 -2.15 11.39 -24.04
CA ARG A 75 -2.93 10.35 -23.38
C ARG A 75 -2.08 9.45 -22.50
N ILE A 76 -0.86 9.09 -22.92
CA ILE A 76 0.10 8.36 -22.09
C ILE A 76 0.43 9.15 -20.82
N GLU A 77 0.65 10.44 -20.94
CA GLU A 77 0.95 11.32 -19.81
C GLU A 77 -0.23 11.43 -18.86
N ASP A 78 -1.44 11.65 -19.34
CA ASP A 78 -2.66 11.72 -18.56
C ASP A 78 -2.90 10.43 -17.75
N LEU A 79 -2.91 9.28 -18.41
CA LEU A 79 -3.07 7.98 -17.75
C LEU A 79 -1.99 7.74 -16.68
N ARG A 80 -0.77 8.22 -16.94
CA ARG A 80 0.32 8.10 -15.97
C ARG A 80 0.14 9.04 -14.79
N ARG A 81 -0.24 10.30 -15.00
CA ARG A 81 -0.40 11.29 -13.94
C ARG A 81 -1.67 11.07 -13.12
N THR A 82 -2.80 10.83 -13.78
CA THR A 82 -4.11 10.69 -13.14
C THR A 82 -4.26 9.34 -12.45
N HIS A 83 -4.07 8.23 -13.19
CA HIS A 83 -4.31 6.88 -12.68
C HIS A 83 -3.06 6.20 -12.14
N LYS A 84 -1.88 6.81 -12.28
CA LYS A 84 -0.58 6.25 -11.84
C LYS A 84 -0.28 4.87 -12.48
N PHE A 85 -0.83 4.62 -13.68
CA PHE A 85 -0.69 3.36 -14.40
C PHE A 85 0.75 3.04 -14.76
N THR A 86 1.08 1.76 -14.78
CA THR A 86 2.35 1.24 -15.33
C THR A 86 2.33 1.27 -16.85
N ALA A 87 3.50 1.20 -17.50
CA ALA A 87 3.58 1.15 -18.96
C ALA A 87 2.71 0.05 -19.59
N ARG A 88 2.61 -1.11 -18.91
CA ARG A 88 1.75 -2.23 -19.35
C ARG A 88 0.25 -1.90 -19.23
N GLN A 89 -0.16 -1.26 -18.14
CA GLN A 89 -1.56 -0.84 -17.97
C GLN A 89 -1.96 0.24 -18.96
N ILE A 90 -1.05 1.22 -19.22
CA ILE A 90 -1.25 2.25 -20.22
C ILE A 90 -1.37 1.63 -21.62
N HIS A 91 -0.51 0.68 -21.95
CA HIS A 91 -0.61 -0.04 -23.23
C HIS A 91 -1.97 -0.73 -23.39
N LEU A 92 -2.44 -1.44 -22.35
CA LEU A 92 -3.74 -2.12 -22.42
C LEU A 92 -4.90 -1.13 -22.60
N GLU A 93 -4.84 0.03 -21.94
CA GLU A 93 -5.87 1.05 -22.06
C GLU A 93 -5.88 1.68 -23.45
N LEU A 94 -4.71 2.07 -23.96
CA LEU A 94 -4.56 2.58 -25.31
C LEU A 94 -5.01 1.57 -26.39
N THR A 95 -4.78 0.28 -26.14
CA THR A 95 -5.26 -0.78 -27.04
C THR A 95 -6.80 -0.85 -27.06
N ARG A 96 -7.46 -0.68 -25.92
CA ARG A 96 -8.92 -0.59 -25.81
C ARG A 96 -9.48 0.64 -26.51
N GLU A 97 -8.74 1.75 -26.47
CA GLU A 97 -9.06 2.99 -27.17
C GLU A 97 -8.75 2.92 -28.67
N GLY A 98 -8.26 1.78 -29.20
CA GLY A 98 -7.97 1.56 -30.60
C GLY A 98 -6.55 1.94 -31.07
N HIS A 99 -5.68 2.37 -30.14
CA HIS A 99 -4.32 2.73 -30.48
C HIS A 99 -3.36 1.54 -30.47
N GLN A 100 -2.73 1.27 -31.62
CA GLN A 100 -1.73 0.21 -31.76
C GLN A 100 -0.33 0.71 -31.36
N ILE A 101 0.04 0.58 -30.11
CA ILE A 101 1.34 1.03 -29.58
C ILE A 101 1.98 -0.05 -28.70
N ALA A 102 3.23 -0.39 -28.97
CA ALA A 102 3.94 -1.41 -28.17
C ALA A 102 4.23 -0.94 -26.74
N PRO A 103 4.19 -1.83 -25.73
CA PRO A 103 4.50 -1.47 -24.33
C PRO A 103 5.88 -0.83 -24.16
N VAL A 104 6.86 -1.24 -24.97
CA VAL A 104 8.23 -0.66 -24.98
C VAL A 104 8.20 0.79 -25.43
N THR A 105 7.33 1.14 -26.38
CA THR A 105 7.18 2.53 -26.86
C THR A 105 6.56 3.40 -25.77
N VAL A 106 5.54 2.90 -25.06
CA VAL A 106 4.97 3.57 -23.88
C VAL A 106 6.05 3.80 -22.81
N ALA A 107 6.85 2.78 -22.48
CA ALA A 107 7.95 2.92 -21.52
C ALA A 107 8.99 3.95 -21.96
N ARG A 108 9.28 4.05 -23.27
CA ARG A 108 10.19 5.05 -23.85
C ARG A 108 9.64 6.47 -23.69
N TRP A 109 8.35 6.67 -23.94
CA TRP A 109 7.70 7.96 -23.74
C TRP A 109 7.66 8.36 -22.27
N LEU A 110 7.32 7.46 -21.36
CA LEU A 110 7.38 7.74 -19.91
C LEU A 110 8.79 8.19 -19.46
N ARG A 111 9.84 7.66 -20.10
CA ARG A 111 11.23 8.07 -19.82
C ARG A 111 11.53 9.45 -20.41
N ARG A 112 11.10 9.73 -21.64
CA ARG A 112 11.27 11.05 -22.29
C ARG A 112 10.54 12.16 -21.55
N LEU A 113 9.35 11.87 -21.02
CA LEU A 113 8.54 12.78 -20.21
C LEU A 113 9.06 12.93 -18.76
N GLY A 114 10.10 12.19 -18.36
CA GLY A 114 10.63 12.25 -16.99
C GLY A 114 9.73 11.62 -15.91
N ILE A 115 8.66 10.90 -16.29
CA ILE A 115 7.66 10.33 -15.37
C ILE A 115 7.70 8.79 -15.31
N SER A 116 8.84 8.21 -15.61
CA SER A 116 9.05 6.75 -15.56
C SER A 116 8.83 6.18 -14.18
N ARG A 117 9.37 6.83 -13.15
CA ARG A 117 9.26 6.39 -11.76
C ARG A 117 8.08 7.08 -11.09
N ARG A 118 7.38 6.37 -10.21
CA ARG A 118 6.24 6.96 -9.49
C ARG A 118 6.61 8.20 -8.67
N ARG A 119 7.81 8.25 -8.13
CA ARG A 119 8.30 9.41 -7.37
C ARG A 119 8.48 10.67 -8.22
N ASP A 120 8.61 10.52 -9.53
CA ASP A 120 8.86 11.63 -10.46
C ASP A 120 7.53 12.23 -10.98
N ILE A 121 6.38 11.62 -10.67
CA ILE A 121 5.07 12.09 -11.13
C ILE A 121 4.56 13.24 -10.27
N ASP A 122 4.80 13.19 -8.97
CA ASP A 122 4.42 14.24 -8.03
C ASP A 122 5.70 14.85 -7.41
N PRO A 123 6.21 15.93 -7.98
CA PRO A 123 7.44 16.58 -7.52
C PRO A 123 7.36 17.12 -6.08
N THR A 124 6.16 17.25 -5.51
CA THR A 124 5.90 17.71 -4.14
C THR A 124 6.17 16.66 -3.05
N GLY A 125 6.75 15.51 -3.40
CA GLY A 125 7.22 14.52 -2.42
C GLY A 125 6.15 13.57 -1.85
N ALA A 126 4.92 13.62 -2.34
CA ALA A 126 3.94 12.59 -2.02
C ALA A 126 4.44 11.24 -2.57
N THR A 127 4.74 10.31 -1.67
CA THR A 127 5.19 8.99 -2.08
C THR A 127 4.04 8.25 -2.75
N ASN A 128 4.09 8.16 -4.07
CA ASN A 128 3.16 7.37 -4.90
C ASN A 128 3.32 5.84 -4.73
N ARG A 129 3.96 5.43 -3.67
CA ARG A 129 3.96 4.02 -3.29
C ARG A 129 2.58 3.71 -2.72
N SER A 130 1.77 2.98 -3.48
CA SER A 130 0.61 2.31 -2.88
C SER A 130 1.11 1.58 -1.63
N ALA A 131 0.54 1.91 -0.48
CA ALA A 131 0.90 1.25 0.76
C ALA A 131 0.80 -0.26 0.51
N ARG A 132 1.89 -0.99 0.74
CA ARG A 132 1.87 -2.45 0.59
C ARG A 132 0.78 -2.97 1.51
N ARG A 133 -0.26 -3.52 0.92
CA ARG A 133 -1.40 -4.06 1.66
C ARG A 133 -0.94 -5.33 2.37
N ILE A 134 -1.07 -5.36 3.69
CA ILE A 134 -0.83 -6.57 4.46
C ILE A 134 -2.04 -7.47 4.26
N VAL A 135 -1.87 -8.53 3.47
CA VAL A 135 -2.95 -9.47 3.12
C VAL A 135 -2.68 -10.81 3.81
N ALA A 136 -3.61 -11.25 4.62
CA ALA A 136 -3.64 -12.64 5.09
C ALA A 136 -4.12 -13.54 3.95
N ARG A 137 -3.49 -14.69 3.75
CA ARG A 137 -3.71 -15.58 2.60
C ARG A 137 -4.63 -16.75 2.89
N TYR A 138 -4.72 -17.16 4.15
CA TYR A 138 -5.51 -18.28 4.65
C TYR A 138 -5.88 -18.07 6.12
N PRO A 139 -6.86 -18.77 6.67
CA PRO A 139 -7.20 -18.70 8.09
C PRO A 139 -5.99 -19.05 8.95
N GLY A 140 -5.72 -18.26 10.01
CA GLY A 140 -4.55 -18.42 10.88
C GLY A 140 -3.23 -17.91 10.32
N HIS A 141 -3.19 -17.35 9.07
CA HIS A 141 -1.96 -16.75 8.55
C HIS A 141 -1.47 -15.59 9.40
N MET A 142 -2.38 -14.74 9.85
CA MET A 142 -2.08 -13.62 10.75
C MET A 142 -3.25 -13.42 11.71
N VAL A 143 -2.99 -13.54 13.00
CA VAL A 143 -3.93 -13.16 14.06
C VAL A 143 -3.45 -11.85 14.67
N HIS A 144 -4.31 -10.86 14.70
CA HIS A 144 -4.05 -9.54 15.25
C HIS A 144 -4.61 -9.43 16.65
N LEU A 145 -3.77 -9.03 17.62
CA LEU A 145 -4.19 -8.78 19.00
C LEU A 145 -4.12 -7.29 19.32
N ASP A 146 -5.07 -6.85 20.13
CA ASP A 146 -5.10 -5.50 20.67
C ASP A 146 -5.87 -5.46 21.99
N VAL A 147 -5.60 -4.43 22.80
CA VAL A 147 -6.33 -4.17 24.05
C VAL A 147 -6.96 -2.79 23.97
N LYS A 148 -8.27 -2.73 24.12
CA LYS A 148 -9.01 -1.48 24.19
C LYS A 148 -9.40 -1.18 25.63
N LYS A 149 -8.83 -0.14 26.20
CA LYS A 149 -9.18 0.37 27.53
C LYS A 149 -10.48 1.17 27.46
N VAL A 150 -11.46 0.80 28.27
CA VAL A 150 -12.78 1.46 28.37
C VAL A 150 -13.12 1.80 29.81
N GLY A 151 -13.76 2.93 30.05
CA GLY A 151 -14.22 3.30 31.39
C GLY A 151 -15.20 2.26 31.92
N ARG A 152 -15.07 1.92 33.21
CA ARG A 152 -15.98 1.02 33.90
C ARG A 152 -17.35 1.66 34.05
N ILE A 153 -18.40 0.87 33.91
CA ILE A 153 -19.76 1.31 34.15
C ILE A 153 -20.03 1.26 35.67
N PRO A 154 -20.43 2.36 36.30
CA PRO A 154 -20.86 2.33 37.69
C PRO A 154 -22.12 1.48 37.88
N ASP A 155 -22.30 0.89 39.04
CA ASP A 155 -23.54 0.20 39.36
C ASP A 155 -24.73 1.15 39.25
N GLY A 156 -25.80 0.69 38.61
CA GLY A 156 -26.95 1.52 38.24
C GLY A 156 -26.76 2.37 37.01
N GLY A 157 -25.55 2.40 36.40
CA GLY A 157 -25.24 3.20 35.23
C GLY A 157 -24.67 4.59 35.53
N GLY A 158 -24.29 5.30 34.51
CA GLY A 158 -23.73 6.64 34.59
C GLY A 158 -24.59 7.67 33.85
N TRP A 159 -23.98 8.82 33.50
CA TRP A 159 -24.66 9.91 32.81
C TRP A 159 -25.30 9.50 31.47
N ARG A 160 -24.83 8.43 30.82
CA ARG A 160 -25.43 7.91 29.58
C ARG A 160 -26.78 7.24 29.82
N THR A 161 -26.98 6.67 31.01
CA THR A 161 -28.23 6.00 31.39
C THR A 161 -29.24 7.02 31.92
N HIS A 162 -28.79 7.95 32.74
CA HIS A 162 -29.71 8.88 33.47
C HIS A 162 -29.73 10.30 32.92
N GLY A 163 -28.87 10.62 31.93
CA GLY A 163 -28.72 11.97 31.40
C GLY A 163 -27.66 12.79 32.16
N ARG A 164 -27.09 13.77 31.45
CA ARG A 164 -26.18 14.73 32.04
C ARG A 164 -26.96 15.64 32.97
N GLY A 165 -26.52 15.81 34.22
CA GLY A 165 -27.17 16.66 35.20
C GLY A 165 -28.19 15.94 36.08
N SER A 166 -28.46 14.63 35.89
CA SER A 166 -29.25 13.83 36.81
C SER A 166 -28.58 13.72 38.18
N ASP A 167 -29.35 13.43 39.22
CA ASP A 167 -28.81 13.29 40.57
C ASP A 167 -27.83 12.12 40.69
N GLN A 168 -28.06 11.04 39.95
CA GLN A 168 -27.13 9.92 39.80
C GLN A 168 -25.82 10.35 39.16
N ALA A 169 -25.84 11.11 38.07
CA ALA A 169 -24.63 11.62 37.43
C ALA A 169 -23.86 12.57 38.35
N LYS A 170 -24.57 13.47 39.06
CA LYS A 170 -23.98 14.35 40.06
C LYS A 170 -23.39 13.58 41.25
N ALA A 171 -24.02 12.50 41.66
CA ALA A 171 -23.49 11.60 42.74
C ALA A 171 -22.18 10.92 42.31
N VAL A 172 -22.11 10.43 41.07
CA VAL A 172 -20.89 9.85 40.51
C VAL A 172 -19.76 10.91 40.42
N ASP A 173 -20.10 12.14 40.00
CA ASP A 173 -19.10 13.22 39.89
C ASP A 173 -18.63 13.70 41.27
N ARG A 174 -19.52 13.76 42.30
CA ARG A 174 -19.15 14.02 43.70
C ARG A 174 -18.24 12.90 44.27
N ALA A 175 -18.54 11.63 43.98
CA ALA A 175 -17.69 10.53 44.37
C ALA A 175 -16.30 10.59 43.73
N LYS A 176 -16.21 10.97 42.44
CA LYS A 176 -14.93 11.23 41.74
C LYS A 176 -14.15 12.39 42.37
N ALA A 177 -14.82 13.47 42.72
CA ALA A 177 -14.21 14.64 43.40
C ALA A 177 -13.63 14.25 44.76
N LYS A 178 -14.21 13.26 45.45
CA LYS A 178 -13.72 12.66 46.71
C LYS A 178 -12.65 11.58 46.50
N GLY A 179 -12.13 11.43 45.26
CA GLY A 179 -11.07 10.48 44.94
C GLY A 179 -11.52 9.06 44.55
N ALA A 180 -12.84 8.79 44.50
CA ALA A 180 -13.33 7.51 44.00
C ALA A 180 -13.05 7.41 42.48
N ARG A 181 -12.35 6.35 42.07
CA ARG A 181 -12.05 6.05 40.65
C ARG A 181 -12.92 4.88 40.22
N ALA A 182 -13.78 5.11 39.23
CA ALA A 182 -14.56 4.02 38.64
C ALA A 182 -13.67 2.94 37.96
N GLY A 183 -12.43 3.28 37.67
CA GLY A 183 -11.50 2.35 37.07
C GLY A 183 -11.76 2.13 35.58
N TYR A 184 -11.14 1.09 35.08
CA TYR A 184 -11.22 0.71 33.67
C TYR A 184 -11.47 -0.81 33.55
N VAL A 185 -12.05 -1.19 32.43
CA VAL A 185 -12.08 -2.56 31.92
C VAL A 185 -11.29 -2.62 30.63
N TYR A 186 -10.63 -3.73 30.39
CA TYR A 186 -9.72 -3.93 29.29
C TYR A 186 -10.32 -4.98 28.35
N LEU A 187 -10.70 -4.55 27.15
CA LEU A 187 -11.23 -5.45 26.14
C LEU A 187 -10.05 -6.02 25.36
N HIS A 188 -9.73 -7.27 25.62
CA HIS A 188 -8.73 -8.00 24.86
C HIS A 188 -9.41 -8.59 23.62
N SER A 189 -8.90 -8.27 22.44
CA SER A 189 -9.45 -8.73 21.16
C SER A 189 -8.39 -9.45 20.35
N ALA A 190 -8.80 -10.56 19.72
CA ALA A 190 -8.00 -11.31 18.74
C ALA A 190 -8.80 -11.46 17.46
N VAL A 191 -8.22 -11.10 16.31
CA VAL A 191 -8.90 -11.11 15.00
C VAL A 191 -8.07 -11.86 13.98
N ASP A 192 -8.62 -12.91 13.36
CA ASP A 192 -7.97 -13.55 12.22
C ASP A 192 -7.97 -12.62 11.00
N GLY A 193 -6.80 -12.40 10.47
CA GLY A 193 -6.60 -11.46 9.37
C GLY A 193 -7.21 -11.88 8.03
N PHE A 194 -7.52 -13.16 7.84
CA PHE A 194 -8.13 -13.70 6.63
C PHE A 194 -9.65 -13.76 6.73
N SER A 195 -10.18 -14.53 7.65
CA SER A 195 -11.63 -14.72 7.83
C SER A 195 -12.32 -13.52 8.45
N ARG A 196 -11.61 -12.71 9.25
CA ARG A 196 -12.12 -11.68 10.16
C ARG A 196 -12.76 -12.23 11.41
N LEU A 197 -12.73 -13.56 11.62
CA LEU A 197 -13.22 -14.17 12.85
C LEU A 197 -12.58 -13.47 14.05
N ALA A 198 -13.38 -13.07 15.01
CA ALA A 198 -12.95 -12.27 16.15
C ALA A 198 -13.34 -12.93 17.48
N TYR A 199 -12.49 -12.78 18.47
CA TYR A 199 -12.74 -13.18 19.84
C TYR A 199 -12.38 -12.04 20.79
N THR A 200 -13.29 -11.67 21.68
CA THR A 200 -13.10 -10.55 22.60
C THR A 200 -13.59 -10.91 23.99
N GLU A 201 -12.82 -10.53 25.00
CA GLU A 201 -13.16 -10.65 26.40
C GLU A 201 -12.97 -9.32 27.14
N ALA A 202 -13.85 -9.05 28.09
CA ALA A 202 -13.72 -7.96 29.06
C ALA A 202 -12.93 -8.46 30.28
N LEU A 203 -11.72 -7.93 30.50
CA LEU A 203 -10.79 -8.38 31.52
C LEU A 203 -10.41 -7.24 32.48
N PRO A 204 -10.00 -7.53 33.72
CA PRO A 204 -9.77 -6.50 34.73
C PRO A 204 -8.50 -5.65 34.47
N ASN A 205 -7.55 -6.16 33.73
CA ASN A 205 -6.28 -5.49 33.47
C ASN A 205 -5.64 -5.94 32.14
N GLU A 206 -4.53 -5.32 31.79
CA GLU A 206 -3.71 -5.64 30.62
C GLU A 206 -2.31 -6.16 31.00
N THR A 207 -2.17 -6.85 32.13
CA THR A 207 -0.89 -7.45 32.52
C THR A 207 -0.49 -8.57 31.56
N ALA A 208 0.81 -8.91 31.55
CA ALA A 208 1.31 -10.01 30.75
C ALA A 208 0.62 -11.34 31.07
N ALA A 209 0.39 -11.64 32.38
CA ALA A 209 -0.30 -12.85 32.82
C ALA A 209 -1.74 -12.92 32.27
N THR A 210 -2.50 -11.83 32.38
CA THR A 210 -3.87 -11.73 31.86
C THR A 210 -3.88 -11.88 30.33
N THR A 211 -2.93 -11.26 29.64
CA THR A 211 -2.81 -11.36 28.18
C THR A 211 -2.43 -12.76 27.70
N ILE A 212 -1.59 -13.48 28.46
CA ILE A 212 -1.25 -14.89 28.20
C ILE A 212 -2.49 -15.78 28.37
N ALA A 213 -3.22 -15.62 29.46
CA ALA A 213 -4.45 -16.38 29.71
C ALA A 213 -5.50 -16.11 28.60
N PHE A 214 -5.70 -14.86 28.23
CA PHE A 214 -6.55 -14.49 27.08
C PHE A 214 -6.08 -15.15 25.77
N TRP A 215 -4.79 -15.11 25.47
CA TRP A 215 -4.25 -15.74 24.26
C TRP A 215 -4.52 -17.24 24.21
N SER A 216 -4.41 -17.93 25.33
CA SER A 216 -4.70 -19.36 25.43
C SER A 216 -6.16 -19.67 25.09
N ARG A 217 -7.12 -18.87 25.61
CA ARG A 217 -8.55 -19.02 25.29
C ARG A 217 -8.86 -18.61 23.84
N ALA A 218 -8.28 -17.53 23.35
CA ALA A 218 -8.42 -17.12 21.95
C ALA A 218 -7.93 -18.21 20.99
N ARG A 219 -6.81 -18.87 21.32
CA ARG A 219 -6.31 -20.03 20.55
C ARG A 219 -7.31 -21.19 20.53
N ALA A 220 -7.86 -21.54 21.68
CA ALA A 220 -8.87 -22.61 21.78
C ALA A 220 -10.11 -22.26 20.94
N PHE A 221 -10.56 -21.00 21.00
CA PHE A 221 -11.64 -20.50 20.17
C PHE A 221 -11.33 -20.64 18.66
N PHE A 222 -10.16 -20.21 18.20
CA PHE A 222 -9.77 -20.36 16.79
C PHE A 222 -9.66 -21.82 16.38
N ALA A 223 -9.12 -22.69 17.24
CA ALA A 223 -9.03 -24.13 16.98
C ALA A 223 -10.42 -24.79 16.84
N ALA A 224 -11.38 -24.43 17.70
CA ALA A 224 -12.76 -24.88 17.60
C ALA A 224 -13.43 -24.46 16.28
N HIS A 225 -12.94 -23.40 15.64
CA HIS A 225 -13.38 -22.92 14.33
C HIS A 225 -12.52 -23.43 13.16
N GLY A 226 -11.72 -24.50 13.37
CA GLY A 226 -10.88 -25.12 12.35
C GLY A 226 -9.59 -24.34 12.03
N ILE A 227 -9.27 -23.30 12.78
CA ILE A 227 -8.02 -22.56 12.64
C ILE A 227 -6.98 -23.12 13.61
N THR A 228 -6.45 -24.30 13.27
CA THR A 228 -5.49 -25.03 14.11
C THR A 228 -4.05 -24.60 13.93
N ARG A 229 -3.72 -24.08 12.73
CA ARG A 229 -2.37 -23.60 12.40
C ARG A 229 -2.30 -22.08 12.45
N LEU A 230 -1.52 -21.54 13.39
CA LEU A 230 -1.25 -20.11 13.50
C LEU A 230 0.18 -19.81 12.99
N THR A 231 0.28 -19.03 11.93
CA THR A 231 1.58 -18.70 11.36
C THR A 231 2.18 -17.45 11.96
N ARG A 232 1.36 -16.45 12.27
CA ARG A 232 1.84 -15.17 12.77
C ARG A 232 0.85 -14.53 13.73
N VAL A 233 1.36 -14.09 14.87
CA VAL A 233 0.62 -13.23 15.81
C VAL A 233 1.17 -11.82 15.69
N VAL A 234 0.31 -10.85 15.44
CA VAL A 234 0.64 -9.43 15.26
C VAL A 234 0.10 -8.64 16.45
N THR A 235 0.99 -7.89 17.11
CA THR A 235 0.64 -7.05 18.26
C THR A 235 1.24 -5.65 18.09
N ASP A 236 0.78 -4.71 18.88
CA ASP A 236 1.47 -3.45 19.07
C ASP A 236 2.73 -3.63 19.96
N ASN A 237 3.27 -2.53 20.48
CA ASN A 237 4.44 -2.51 21.35
C ASN A 237 4.09 -2.30 22.82
N GLY A 238 2.87 -2.61 23.23
CA GLY A 238 2.44 -2.56 24.64
C GLY A 238 3.35 -3.37 25.57
N SER A 239 3.46 -2.98 26.84
CA SER A 239 4.34 -3.63 27.81
C SER A 239 3.99 -5.10 27.99
N ASN A 240 2.70 -5.46 28.00
CA ASN A 240 2.18 -6.81 28.06
C ASN A 240 2.68 -7.67 26.89
N TYR A 241 2.68 -7.13 25.65
CA TYR A 241 3.16 -7.84 24.46
C TYR A 241 4.69 -7.87 24.34
N ARG A 242 5.39 -6.98 25.05
CA ARG A 242 6.86 -6.98 25.13
C ARG A 242 7.41 -7.95 26.15
N ALA A 243 6.57 -8.43 27.07
CA ALA A 243 6.95 -9.39 28.13
C ALA A 243 7.54 -10.66 27.51
N LYS A 244 8.64 -11.14 28.08
CA LYS A 244 9.35 -12.35 27.61
C LYS A 244 8.44 -13.58 27.65
N ASP A 245 7.63 -13.70 28.69
CA ASP A 245 6.72 -14.85 28.88
C ASP A 245 5.61 -14.86 27.85
N PHE A 246 5.02 -13.69 27.51
CA PHE A 246 4.05 -13.61 26.43
C PHE A 246 4.69 -14.00 25.09
N HIS A 247 5.87 -13.47 24.81
CA HIS A 247 6.60 -13.81 23.58
C HIS A 247 6.87 -15.32 23.48
N ARG A 248 7.34 -15.95 24.56
CA ARG A 248 7.59 -17.39 24.64
C ARG A 248 6.31 -18.19 24.42
N THR A 249 5.20 -17.80 25.07
CA THR A 249 3.90 -18.46 24.93
C THR A 249 3.37 -18.38 23.49
N VAL A 250 3.53 -17.24 22.84
CA VAL A 250 3.14 -17.09 21.43
C VAL A 250 3.99 -18.00 20.56
N LEU A 251 5.31 -18.06 20.74
CA LEU A 251 6.20 -18.92 19.93
C LEU A 251 5.94 -20.41 20.14
N ALA A 252 5.46 -20.81 21.29
CA ALA A 252 5.04 -22.20 21.54
C ALA A 252 3.75 -22.59 20.79
N SER A 253 3.03 -21.63 20.24
CA SER A 253 1.70 -21.84 19.63
C SER A 253 1.54 -21.26 18.23
N ALA A 254 2.48 -20.45 17.77
CA ALA A 254 2.50 -19.84 16.44
C ALA A 254 3.94 -19.78 15.92
N ALA A 255 4.11 -19.82 14.61
CA ALA A 255 5.45 -19.81 14.01
C ALA A 255 6.19 -18.48 14.25
N ARG A 256 5.47 -17.38 14.49
CA ARG A 256 6.10 -16.06 14.66
C ARG A 256 5.25 -15.09 15.49
N HIS A 257 5.90 -14.39 16.44
CA HIS A 257 5.37 -13.18 17.07
C HIS A 257 5.96 -11.95 16.38
N GLN A 258 5.10 -11.11 15.79
CA GLN A 258 5.49 -9.89 15.09
C GLN A 258 4.89 -8.68 15.79
N ARG A 259 5.74 -7.83 16.34
CA ARG A 259 5.34 -6.50 16.80
C ARG A 259 5.32 -5.52 15.63
N ILE A 260 4.36 -4.60 15.60
CA ILE A 260 4.30 -3.54 14.58
C ILE A 260 5.50 -2.60 14.74
N ARG A 261 5.85 -1.91 13.65
CA ARG A 261 6.86 -0.85 13.72
C ARG A 261 6.32 0.32 14.55
N PRO A 262 7.15 0.97 15.38
CA PRO A 262 6.75 2.18 16.09
C PRO A 262 6.09 3.20 15.14
N ARG A 263 5.09 3.91 15.63
CA ARG A 263 4.34 4.92 14.87
C ARG A 263 3.73 4.42 13.55
N THR A 264 3.43 3.12 13.43
CA THR A 264 2.86 2.55 12.21
C THR A 264 1.60 1.72 12.55
N PRO A 265 0.52 2.33 13.04
CA PRO A 265 -0.69 1.63 13.50
C PRO A 265 -1.36 0.81 12.39
N LYS A 266 -1.28 1.25 11.13
CA LYS A 266 -1.86 0.54 9.98
C LYS A 266 -1.47 -0.94 9.87
N HIS A 267 -0.41 -1.37 10.55
CA HIS A 267 -0.01 -2.78 10.57
C HIS A 267 -0.93 -3.63 11.46
N ASN A 268 -1.62 -3.04 12.44
CA ASN A 268 -2.62 -3.70 13.27
C ASN A 268 -4.07 -3.30 12.91
N GLY A 269 -4.26 -2.62 11.79
CA GLY A 269 -5.52 -2.00 11.37
C GLY A 269 -6.74 -2.95 11.27
N LYS A 270 -6.56 -4.28 11.30
CA LYS A 270 -7.68 -5.22 11.28
C LYS A 270 -8.38 -5.30 12.64
N VAL A 271 -7.63 -5.45 13.71
CA VAL A 271 -8.18 -5.45 15.08
C VAL A 271 -8.59 -4.04 15.49
N GLU A 272 -7.87 -3.00 15.07
CA GLU A 272 -8.29 -1.61 15.29
C GLU A 272 -9.64 -1.31 14.65
N ARG A 273 -9.86 -1.78 13.42
CA ARG A 273 -11.16 -1.65 12.75
C ARG A 273 -12.26 -2.41 13.47
N TYR A 274 -11.99 -3.64 13.91
CA TYR A 274 -12.90 -4.42 14.72
C TYR A 274 -13.24 -3.71 16.03
N ASN A 275 -12.26 -3.24 16.77
CA ASN A 275 -12.44 -2.50 18.02
C ASN A 275 -13.25 -1.19 17.82
N ARG A 276 -13.12 -0.55 16.68
CA ARG A 276 -13.95 0.60 16.29
C ARG A 276 -15.40 0.17 16.10
N THR A 277 -15.63 -0.88 15.31
CA THR A 277 -16.98 -1.42 15.06
C THR A 277 -17.67 -1.84 16.35
N LEU A 278 -16.96 -2.59 17.21
CA LEU A 278 -17.45 -2.96 18.55
C LEU A 278 -17.84 -1.71 19.38
N ALA A 279 -17.02 -0.66 19.31
CA ALA A 279 -17.30 0.57 20.04
C ALA A 279 -18.54 1.29 19.50
N GLU A 280 -18.66 1.42 18.18
CA GLU A 280 -19.74 2.15 17.53
C GLU A 280 -21.08 1.39 17.59
N GLU A 281 -21.07 0.09 17.37
CA GLU A 281 -22.29 -0.71 17.23
C GLU A 281 -22.76 -1.36 18.57
N LEU A 282 -21.88 -1.47 19.58
CA LEU A 282 -22.23 -2.03 20.88
C LEU A 282 -21.93 -1.10 22.05
N LEU A 283 -20.63 -0.78 22.29
CA LEU A 283 -20.22 -0.17 23.56
C LEU A 283 -20.85 1.20 23.80
N TYR A 284 -20.99 2.00 22.71
CA TYR A 284 -21.51 3.37 22.76
C TYR A 284 -22.89 3.52 22.10
N ALA A 285 -23.41 2.48 21.46
CA ALA A 285 -24.74 2.47 20.87
C ALA A 285 -25.84 2.36 21.94
N ARG A 286 -25.52 1.89 23.14
CA ARG A 286 -26.44 1.64 24.24
C ARG A 286 -25.99 2.32 25.52
N ALA A 287 -26.93 2.63 26.39
CA ALA A 287 -26.68 2.95 27.79
C ALA A 287 -26.60 1.64 28.60
N TRP A 288 -25.60 1.55 29.47
CA TRP A 288 -25.35 0.36 30.29
C TRP A 288 -25.61 0.69 31.75
N THR A 289 -26.35 -0.17 32.43
CA THR A 289 -26.66 -0.04 33.87
C THR A 289 -25.64 -0.76 34.75
N SER A 290 -24.86 -1.73 34.20
CA SER A 290 -23.83 -2.45 34.94
C SER A 290 -22.69 -2.88 34.01
N GLU A 291 -21.53 -3.13 34.60
CA GLU A 291 -20.38 -3.68 33.87
C GLU A 291 -20.62 -5.14 33.48
N THR A 292 -21.28 -5.92 34.31
CA THR A 292 -21.66 -7.31 34.02
C THR A 292 -22.53 -7.37 32.76
N GLY A 293 -23.60 -6.57 32.70
CA GLY A 293 -24.48 -6.55 31.52
C GLY A 293 -23.76 -6.13 30.25
N ARG A 294 -22.75 -5.24 30.35
CA ARG A 294 -21.90 -4.92 29.20
C ARG A 294 -20.98 -6.10 28.79
N ALA A 295 -20.41 -6.82 29.76
CA ALA A 295 -19.56 -7.99 29.48
C ALA A 295 -20.35 -9.12 28.82
N ASP A 296 -21.56 -9.41 29.32
CA ASP A 296 -22.47 -10.40 28.73
C ASP A 296 -22.83 -10.03 27.29
N ALA A 297 -23.14 -8.75 27.04
CA ALA A 297 -23.42 -8.28 25.71
C ALA A 297 -22.23 -8.37 24.75
N ILE A 298 -20.98 -8.30 25.22
CA ILE A 298 -19.79 -8.55 24.41
C ILE A 298 -19.71 -10.02 23.99
N THR A 299 -20.13 -10.95 24.87
CA THR A 299 -20.19 -12.37 24.51
C THR A 299 -21.21 -12.61 23.38
N VAL A 300 -22.39 -12.02 23.49
CA VAL A 300 -23.40 -12.08 22.42
C VAL A 300 -22.90 -11.37 21.14
N TRP A 301 -22.20 -10.26 21.29
CA TRP A 301 -21.59 -9.56 20.15
C TRP A 301 -20.59 -10.43 19.40
N ASN A 302 -19.77 -11.21 20.07
CA ASN A 302 -18.85 -12.14 19.41
C ASN A 302 -19.59 -13.08 18.46
N ILE A 303 -20.77 -13.58 18.87
CA ILE A 303 -21.61 -14.42 18.01
C ILE A 303 -22.16 -13.61 16.85
N HIS A 304 -22.75 -12.44 17.13
CA HIS A 304 -23.33 -11.57 16.11
C HIS A 304 -22.31 -11.17 15.04
N ASP A 305 -21.12 -10.66 15.44
CA ASP A 305 -20.08 -10.21 14.51
C ASP A 305 -19.57 -11.37 13.64
N ASN A 306 -19.39 -12.53 14.22
CA ASN A 306 -18.80 -13.69 13.54
C ASN A 306 -19.78 -14.40 12.59
N TYR A 307 -21.06 -14.48 12.92
CA TYR A 307 -22.02 -15.32 12.20
C TYR A 307 -23.12 -14.54 11.47
N HIS A 308 -23.40 -13.32 11.85
CA HIS A 308 -24.56 -12.56 11.33
C HIS A 308 -24.18 -11.23 10.69
N ARG A 309 -23.14 -10.56 11.20
CA ARG A 309 -22.77 -9.24 10.73
C ARG A 309 -22.11 -9.29 9.34
N ALA A 310 -22.59 -8.49 8.40
CA ALA A 310 -22.02 -8.34 7.07
C ALA A 310 -20.71 -7.52 7.10
N HIS A 311 -19.61 -8.11 6.60
CA HIS A 311 -18.32 -7.46 6.52
C HIS A 311 -17.97 -7.08 5.07
N THR A 312 -17.86 -5.80 4.77
CA THR A 312 -17.53 -5.29 3.42
C THR A 312 -16.19 -5.84 2.89
N ALA A 313 -15.22 -6.06 3.77
CA ALA A 313 -13.90 -6.58 3.41
C ALA A 313 -13.91 -8.03 2.88
N ILE A 314 -15.01 -8.75 3.07
CA ILE A 314 -15.20 -10.14 2.66
C ILE A 314 -16.49 -10.35 1.85
N GLY A 315 -16.88 -9.32 1.11
CA GLY A 315 -18.02 -9.39 0.18
C GLY A 315 -19.38 -9.35 0.88
N ASN A 316 -19.51 -8.58 1.94
CA ASN A 316 -20.73 -8.43 2.74
C ASN A 316 -21.25 -9.74 3.33
N ARG A 317 -20.36 -10.66 3.65
CA ARG A 317 -20.68 -11.92 4.33
C ARG A 317 -20.12 -11.92 5.76
N PRO A 318 -20.66 -12.74 6.67
CA PRO A 318 -20.12 -12.87 8.02
C PRO A 318 -18.78 -13.60 8.01
N PRO A 319 -17.89 -13.35 8.99
CA PRO A 319 -16.57 -13.97 9.12
C PRO A 319 -16.56 -15.50 9.02
N ALA A 320 -17.51 -16.15 9.67
CA ALA A 320 -17.64 -17.63 9.66
C ALA A 320 -17.81 -18.21 8.25
N SER A 321 -18.41 -17.45 7.32
CA SER A 321 -18.58 -17.92 5.93
C SER A 321 -17.27 -18.15 5.16
N ARG A 322 -16.14 -17.69 5.69
CA ARG A 322 -14.79 -17.90 5.12
C ARG A 322 -14.06 -19.11 5.71
N LEU A 323 -14.70 -19.81 6.61
CA LEU A 323 -14.20 -21.05 7.20
C LEU A 323 -14.80 -22.24 6.45
N ARG A 324 -14.21 -23.42 6.61
CA ARG A 324 -14.76 -24.65 5.98
C ARG A 324 -16.09 -25.02 6.64
N ALA A 325 -17.05 -25.46 5.86
CA ALA A 325 -18.41 -25.75 6.29
C ALA A 325 -18.53 -26.78 7.45
N SER A 326 -17.55 -27.68 7.60
CA SER A 326 -17.50 -28.67 8.68
C SER A 326 -17.38 -28.09 10.11
N VAL A 327 -17.07 -26.80 10.22
CA VAL A 327 -16.88 -26.13 11.52
C VAL A 327 -18.08 -25.26 11.90
N THR A 328 -18.96 -24.95 10.97
CA THR A 328 -20.14 -24.12 11.21
C THR A 328 -21.28 -24.85 11.94
N ASN A 329 -21.27 -26.16 11.96
CA ASN A 329 -22.37 -26.97 12.55
C ASN A 329 -22.33 -27.11 14.08
N VAL A 330 -21.27 -26.67 14.75
CA VAL A 330 -21.13 -26.87 16.22
C VAL A 330 -22.04 -25.92 17.02
N MET A 331 -22.48 -24.80 16.41
CA MET A 331 -23.25 -23.78 17.14
C MET A 331 -24.76 -23.79 16.79
N THR A 332 -25.18 -24.53 15.79
CA THR A 332 -26.62 -24.62 15.42
C THR A 332 -27.39 -25.71 16.16
N GLN A 333 -26.72 -26.53 16.97
CA GLN A 333 -27.36 -27.62 17.71
C GLN A 333 -27.74 -27.27 19.18
N ASN A 334 -27.48 -26.04 19.62
CA ASN A 334 -27.78 -25.61 21.00
C ASN A 334 -28.69 -24.36 21.04
N THR A 335 -29.70 -24.29 20.16
CA THR A 335 -30.82 -23.35 20.29
C THR A 335 -32.12 -24.11 20.41
#